data_2c69615c6d4e52c45ca25e8d4c3c356a
#
_entry.id   2c69615c6d4e52c45ca25e8d4c3c356a
#
_cell.length_a   1.000
_cell.length_b   1.000
_cell.length_c   1.000
_cell.angle_alpha   90.00
_cell.angle_beta   90.00
_cell.angle_gamma   90.00
#
_symmetry.space_group_name_H-M   'P 1'
#
loop_
_entity.id
_entity.type
_entity.pdbx_description
1 polymer ?
#
loop_
_entity_poly.entity_id
_entity_poly.type
_entity_poly.pdbx_seq_one_letter_code
_entity_poly.pdbx_strand_id
1 'polypeptide(L)'
;MLFLQGMRKLFTHINAIHGIEISPKTQLKGTEMGQISSIQDAWLLVENGCFAGWGSMKSIDLPAADQTLSLHGLEVLPGLVDSHTHCIFAEPRSSEWEMRLKGASYEEIAAAGGGILNSAARLREMDEELLFEQSLCRVQRMINHGT
;
A
#
# COMPACT_ATOMS: atom_id res chain seq x y z
N MET A 1 -7.76 -5.47 13.80
CA MET A 1 -6.29 -5.36 13.82
C MET A 1 -5.86 -5.26 15.28
N LEU A 2 -5.48 -6.39 15.89
CA LEU A 2 -4.97 -6.39 17.26
C LEU A 2 -3.54 -5.79 17.22
N PHE A 3 -3.39 -4.56 17.63
CA PHE A 3 -2.08 -4.02 17.99
C PHE A 3 -1.60 -4.81 19.20
N LEU A 4 -0.56 -5.61 19.02
CA LEU A 4 0.18 -6.21 20.12
C LEU A 4 0.92 -5.07 20.84
N GLN A 5 0.22 -4.40 21.78
CA GLN A 5 0.82 -3.40 22.66
C GLN A 5 1.94 -4.09 23.46
N GLY A 6 3.12 -3.53 23.39
CA GLY A 6 4.28 -3.95 24.17
C GLY A 6 5.24 -4.92 23.47
N MET A 7 4.98 -5.39 22.24
CA MET A 7 5.89 -6.32 21.57
C MET A 7 6.95 -5.59 20.73
N ARG A 8 8.22 -5.91 20.96
CA ARG A 8 9.37 -5.48 20.17
C ARG A 8 9.74 -6.58 19.16
N LYS A 9 9.70 -6.26 17.88
CA LYS A 9 10.10 -7.16 16.80
C LYS A 9 11.32 -6.63 16.08
N LEU A 10 12.37 -7.44 16.03
CA LEU A 10 13.60 -7.13 15.33
C LEU A 10 13.65 -7.95 14.04
N PHE A 11 13.71 -7.27 12.91
CA PHE A 11 13.95 -7.87 11.60
C PHE A 11 15.43 -7.73 11.27
N THR A 12 16.08 -8.83 10.92
CA THR A 12 17.53 -8.90 10.68
C THR A 12 17.87 -9.44 9.30
N HIS A 13 19.13 -9.26 8.87
CA HIS A 13 19.64 -9.74 7.59
C HIS A 13 18.80 -9.29 6.39
N ILE A 14 18.27 -8.07 6.47
CA ILE A 14 17.55 -7.43 5.37
C ILE A 14 18.59 -7.04 4.31
N ASN A 15 18.43 -7.50 3.06
CA ASN A 15 19.39 -7.18 1.99
C ASN A 15 19.55 -5.67 1.84
N ALA A 16 18.43 -4.94 1.78
CA ALA A 16 18.42 -3.49 1.79
C ALA A 16 17.13 -2.95 2.40
N ILE A 17 17.23 -1.83 3.11
CA ILE A 17 16.09 -0.99 3.46
C ILE A 17 16.20 0.28 2.62
N HIS A 18 15.16 0.59 1.86
CA HIS A 18 15.09 1.73 0.96
C HIS A 18 14.21 2.85 1.53
N GLY A 19 14.44 4.08 1.08
CA GLY A 19 13.61 5.23 1.47
C GLY A 19 13.88 5.73 2.89
N ILE A 20 15.02 5.40 3.47
CA ILE A 20 15.43 5.92 4.79
C ILE A 20 16.02 7.31 4.62
N GLU A 21 15.34 8.30 5.17
CA GLU A 21 15.83 9.67 5.21
C GLU A 21 16.67 9.90 6.47
N ILE A 22 17.97 10.17 6.27
CA ILE A 22 18.90 10.51 7.38
C ILE A 22 18.73 11.99 7.75
N SER A 23 18.27 12.80 6.82
CA SER A 23 17.98 14.24 7.00
C SER A 23 16.52 14.48 6.67
N PRO A 24 15.72 15.09 7.55
CA PRO A 24 14.29 15.23 7.33
C PRO A 24 14.02 16.14 6.11
N LYS A 25 13.77 15.51 4.96
CA LYS A 25 13.26 16.17 3.76
C LYS A 25 11.75 15.97 3.71
N THR A 26 11.00 17.05 3.59
CA THR A 26 9.54 16.99 3.46
C THR A 26 9.09 16.73 2.03
N GLN A 27 9.97 16.94 1.04
CA GLN A 27 9.71 16.69 -0.38
C GLN A 27 11.00 16.53 -1.17
N LEU A 28 10.95 15.73 -2.23
CA LEU A 28 11.99 15.61 -3.26
C LEU A 28 11.49 16.26 -4.55
N LYS A 29 12.39 16.89 -5.33
CA LYS A 29 12.04 17.56 -6.59
C LYS A 29 13.04 17.23 -7.69
N GLY A 30 12.53 17.17 -8.92
CA GLY A 30 13.34 16.99 -10.12
C GLY A 30 14.19 15.72 -10.07
N THR A 31 15.48 15.85 -10.29
CA THR A 31 16.44 14.73 -10.31
C THR A 31 16.60 14.03 -8.94
N GLU A 32 16.28 14.71 -7.83
CA GLU A 32 16.34 14.09 -6.50
C GLU A 32 15.32 12.96 -6.36
N MET A 33 14.20 13.00 -7.09
CA MET A 33 13.17 11.97 -7.05
C MET A 33 13.66 10.59 -7.53
N GLY A 34 14.72 10.55 -8.30
CA GLY A 34 15.38 9.31 -8.74
C GLY A 34 16.44 8.80 -7.77
N GLN A 35 16.69 9.49 -6.67
CA GLN A 35 17.70 9.12 -5.67
C GLN A 35 17.03 8.61 -4.40
N ILE A 36 17.12 7.32 -4.18
CA ILE A 36 16.55 6.66 -2.99
C ILE A 36 17.70 6.26 -2.07
N SER A 37 17.71 6.82 -0.85
CA SER A 37 18.68 6.43 0.18
C SER A 37 18.40 5.01 0.62
N SER A 38 19.45 4.21 0.81
CA SER A 38 19.32 2.79 1.19
C SER A 38 20.40 2.40 2.20
N ILE A 39 20.06 1.49 3.09
CA ILE A 39 21.01 0.81 3.99
C ILE A 39 21.09 -0.65 3.58
N GLN A 40 22.28 -1.11 3.23
CA GLN A 40 22.54 -2.49 2.86
C GLN A 40 22.87 -3.33 4.10
N ASP A 41 22.54 -4.65 4.04
CA ASP A 41 22.75 -5.60 5.13
C ASP A 41 22.24 -5.01 6.44
N ALA A 42 20.93 -4.89 6.55
CA ALA A 42 20.28 -4.04 7.53
C ALA A 42 19.46 -4.82 8.57
N TRP A 43 19.16 -4.11 9.66
CA TRP A 43 18.15 -4.50 10.65
C TRP A 43 17.11 -3.39 10.82
N LEU A 44 15.91 -3.78 11.25
CA LEU A 44 14.79 -2.90 11.53
C LEU A 44 14.10 -3.33 12.82
N LEU A 45 13.96 -2.42 13.77
CA LEU A 45 13.19 -2.62 14.99
C LEU A 45 11.83 -1.98 14.90
N VAL A 46 10.79 -2.75 15.18
CA VAL A 46 9.41 -2.28 15.31
C VAL A 46 8.95 -2.48 16.75
N GLU A 47 8.47 -1.43 17.36
CA GLU A 47 7.94 -1.42 18.72
C GLU A 47 6.56 -0.76 18.73
N ASN A 48 5.56 -1.43 19.30
CA ASN A 48 4.18 -0.93 19.36
C ASN A 48 3.60 -0.51 17.99
N GLY A 49 4.01 -1.20 16.91
CA GLY A 49 3.57 -0.88 15.55
C GLY A 49 4.27 0.31 14.89
N CYS A 50 5.25 0.91 15.56
CA CYS A 50 6.05 2.01 15.04
C CYS A 50 7.50 1.59 14.79
N PHE A 51 8.16 2.21 13.84
CA PHE A 51 9.60 2.04 13.65
C PHE A 51 10.35 2.67 14.83
N ALA A 52 11.09 1.84 15.59
CA ALA A 52 11.82 2.25 16.76
C ALA A 52 13.35 2.39 16.51
N GLY A 53 13.84 1.80 15.43
CA GLY A 53 15.22 1.93 15.02
C GLY A 53 15.54 1.11 13.78
N TRP A 54 16.65 1.46 13.14
CA TRP A 54 17.19 0.74 11.99
C TRP A 54 18.69 1.00 11.88
N GLY A 55 19.39 0.12 11.19
CA GLY A 55 20.82 0.28 10.98
C GLY A 55 21.41 -0.86 10.17
N SER A 56 22.73 -0.82 9.98
CA SER A 56 23.45 -1.91 9.34
C SER A 56 23.72 -3.05 10.33
N MET A 57 23.65 -4.30 9.85
CA MET A 57 24.06 -5.50 10.60
C MET A 57 25.55 -5.50 11.00
N LYS A 58 26.34 -4.60 10.39
CA LYS A 58 27.75 -4.39 10.79
C LYS A 58 27.88 -3.64 12.13
N SER A 59 26.81 -3.06 12.65
CA SER A 59 26.77 -2.48 13.99
C SER A 59 26.94 -3.59 15.04
N ILE A 60 27.77 -3.35 16.02
CA ILE A 60 28.21 -4.37 16.99
C ILE A 60 27.07 -4.82 17.92
N ASP A 61 26.13 -3.92 18.22
CA ASP A 61 25.04 -4.18 19.17
C ASP A 61 23.68 -4.07 18.51
N LEU A 62 23.05 -5.21 18.29
CA LEU A 62 21.64 -5.24 17.89
C LEU A 62 20.72 -4.95 19.08
N PRO A 63 19.64 -4.19 18.89
CA PRO A 63 18.69 -3.92 19.97
C PRO A 63 18.01 -5.20 20.46
N ALA A 64 17.78 -5.27 21.79
CA ALA A 64 17.00 -6.37 22.36
C ALA A 64 15.55 -6.32 21.86
N ALA A 65 14.97 -7.49 21.59
CA ALA A 65 13.61 -7.65 21.10
C ALA A 65 12.95 -8.91 21.65
N ASP A 66 11.60 -8.91 21.69
CA ASP A 66 10.83 -10.08 22.14
C ASP A 66 10.78 -11.15 21.04
N GLN A 67 10.85 -10.72 19.79
CA GLN A 67 10.86 -11.60 18.62
C GLN A 67 11.89 -11.11 17.61
N THR A 68 12.69 -12.04 17.08
CA THR A 68 13.63 -11.77 16.00
C THR A 68 13.28 -12.63 14.78
N LEU A 69 13.18 -11.98 13.62
CA LEU A 69 12.91 -12.63 12.33
C LEU A 69 14.01 -12.28 11.33
N SER A 70 14.54 -13.26 10.65
CA SER A 70 15.47 -13.04 9.55
C SER A 70 14.70 -12.81 8.24
N LEU A 71 15.03 -11.73 7.54
CA LEU A 71 14.52 -11.39 6.21
C LEU A 71 15.62 -11.57 5.16
N HIS A 72 16.48 -12.56 5.33
CA HIS A 72 17.57 -12.87 4.40
C HIS A 72 17.03 -13.05 2.97
N GLY A 73 17.64 -12.34 2.02
CA GLY A 73 17.23 -12.35 0.61
C GLY A 73 16.07 -11.40 0.26
N LEU A 74 15.51 -10.68 1.26
CA LEU A 74 14.42 -9.74 1.06
C LEU A 74 14.89 -8.29 1.21
N GLU A 75 14.15 -7.41 0.58
CA GLU A 75 14.30 -5.96 0.70
C GLU A 75 13.07 -5.33 1.35
N VAL A 76 13.27 -4.24 2.07
CA VAL A 76 12.19 -3.48 2.71
C VAL A 76 12.07 -2.14 2.03
N LEU A 77 10.85 -1.81 1.62
CA LEU A 77 10.47 -0.54 1.01
C LEU A 77 9.36 0.11 1.83
N PRO A 78 9.24 1.45 1.79
CA PRO A 78 8.02 2.12 2.26
C PRO A 78 6.80 1.58 1.53
N GLY A 79 5.66 1.52 2.21
CA GLY A 79 4.39 1.20 1.56
C GLY A 79 4.10 2.16 0.41
N LEU A 80 3.47 1.66 -0.64
CA LEU A 80 3.06 2.47 -1.77
C LEU A 80 1.93 3.41 -1.37
N VAL A 81 1.96 4.63 -1.87
CA VAL A 81 0.91 5.62 -1.63
C VAL A 81 0.12 5.81 -2.92
N ASP A 82 -1.14 5.39 -2.91
CA ASP A 82 -2.09 5.71 -3.97
C ASP A 82 -2.88 6.96 -3.56
N SER A 83 -2.59 8.08 -4.21
CA SER A 83 -3.20 9.36 -3.89
C SER A 83 -4.60 9.55 -4.49
N HIS A 84 -5.04 8.67 -5.39
CA HIS A 84 -6.34 8.75 -6.03
C HIS A 84 -6.82 7.37 -6.48
N THR A 85 -7.62 6.72 -5.68
CA THR A 85 -8.23 5.43 -6.02
C THR A 85 -9.70 5.37 -5.65
N HIS A 86 -10.48 4.62 -6.44
CA HIS A 86 -11.90 4.38 -6.20
C HIS A 86 -12.08 2.96 -5.67
N CYS A 87 -11.85 2.75 -4.38
CA CYS A 87 -12.00 1.44 -3.74
C CYS A 87 -13.43 1.12 -3.28
N ILE A 88 -14.29 2.15 -3.15
CA ILE A 88 -15.69 1.99 -2.73
C ILE A 88 -16.60 2.18 -3.95
N PHE A 89 -17.21 1.11 -4.41
CA PHE A 89 -18.16 1.11 -5.52
C PHE A 89 -19.03 -0.16 -5.48
N ALA A 90 -20.27 -0.08 -5.97
CA ALA A 90 -21.18 -1.21 -5.98
C ALA A 90 -20.74 -2.29 -6.96
N GLU A 91 -20.48 -1.90 -8.21
CA GLU A 91 -20.08 -2.82 -9.27
C GLU A 91 -18.98 -2.24 -10.16
N PRO A 92 -18.08 -3.08 -10.69
CA PRO A 92 -17.07 -2.64 -11.65
C PRO A 92 -17.74 -2.26 -12.98
N ARG A 93 -17.10 -1.36 -13.72
CA ARG A 93 -17.55 -0.93 -15.05
C ARG A 93 -16.92 -1.75 -16.18
N SER A 94 -16.75 -3.05 -15.98
CA SER A 94 -16.04 -3.93 -16.93
C SER A 94 -16.74 -4.01 -18.28
N SER A 95 -18.07 -4.02 -18.32
CA SER A 95 -18.86 -4.02 -19.54
C SER A 95 -18.67 -2.75 -20.38
N GLU A 96 -18.56 -1.60 -19.71
CA GLU A 96 -18.29 -0.33 -20.40
C GLU A 96 -16.88 -0.30 -20.99
N TRP A 97 -15.91 -0.89 -20.27
CA TRP A 97 -14.56 -1.05 -20.77
C TRP A 97 -14.51 -1.94 -22.01
N GLU A 98 -15.26 -3.04 -21.99
CA GLU A 98 -15.39 -3.93 -23.15
C GLU A 98 -16.02 -3.22 -24.36
N MET A 99 -17.06 -2.41 -24.13
CA MET A 99 -17.66 -1.59 -25.18
C MET A 99 -16.64 -0.61 -25.77
N ARG A 100 -15.83 0.05 -24.95
CA ARG A 100 -14.75 0.94 -25.40
C ARG A 100 -13.71 0.21 -26.24
N LEU A 101 -13.30 -0.97 -25.84
CA LEU A 101 -12.36 -1.79 -26.62
C LEU A 101 -12.93 -2.19 -27.99
N LYS A 102 -14.26 -2.29 -28.10
CA LYS A 102 -14.97 -2.52 -29.35
C LYS A 102 -15.22 -1.24 -30.18
N GLY A 103 -14.74 -0.08 -29.70
CA GLY A 103 -14.83 1.19 -30.40
C GLY A 103 -16.03 2.07 -30.06
N ALA A 104 -16.82 1.70 -29.04
CA ALA A 104 -17.98 2.51 -28.65
C ALA A 104 -17.56 3.89 -28.14
N SER A 105 -18.31 4.92 -28.54
CA SER A 105 -18.14 6.27 -28.00
C SER A 105 -18.68 6.42 -26.59
N TYR A 106 -18.34 7.55 -25.94
CA TYR A 106 -18.86 7.85 -24.60
C TYR A 106 -20.40 7.97 -24.61
N GLU A 107 -20.95 8.58 -25.66
CA GLU A 107 -22.38 8.78 -25.85
C GLU A 107 -23.12 7.45 -26.04
N GLU A 108 -22.55 6.53 -26.78
CA GLU A 108 -23.11 5.18 -26.97
C GLU A 108 -23.12 4.38 -25.68
N ILE A 109 -22.05 4.48 -24.88
CA ILE A 109 -21.97 3.84 -23.54
C ILE A 109 -23.01 4.45 -22.61
N ALA A 110 -23.15 5.78 -22.60
CA ALA A 110 -24.15 6.46 -21.80
C ALA A 110 -25.58 6.09 -22.21
N ALA A 111 -25.86 6.04 -23.53
CA ALA A 111 -27.14 5.63 -24.05
C ALA A 111 -27.51 4.16 -23.74
N ALA A 112 -26.49 3.29 -23.59
CA ALA A 112 -26.65 1.92 -23.14
C ALA A 112 -26.83 1.79 -21.60
N GLY A 113 -27.00 2.91 -20.89
CA GLY A 113 -27.20 2.94 -19.45
C GLY A 113 -25.91 2.87 -18.64
N GLY A 114 -24.77 3.15 -19.24
CA GLY A 114 -23.48 3.23 -18.57
C GLY A 114 -23.18 4.63 -18.02
N GLY A 115 -21.95 4.82 -17.56
CA GLY A 115 -21.44 6.09 -17.09
C GLY A 115 -21.58 6.31 -15.58
N ILE A 116 -21.18 7.51 -15.15
CA ILE A 116 -21.11 7.84 -13.73
C ILE A 116 -22.49 7.86 -13.04
N LEU A 117 -23.54 8.24 -13.76
CA LEU A 117 -24.90 8.28 -13.21
C LEU A 117 -25.40 6.88 -12.88
N ASN A 118 -25.12 5.90 -13.73
CA ASN A 118 -25.43 4.50 -13.46
C ASN A 118 -24.63 3.97 -12.24
N SER A 119 -23.34 4.28 -12.18
CA SER A 119 -22.52 3.91 -11.00
C SER A 119 -23.09 4.50 -9.70
N ALA A 120 -23.54 5.76 -9.75
CA ALA A 120 -24.14 6.42 -8.59
C ALA A 120 -25.51 5.82 -8.22
N ALA A 121 -26.32 5.44 -9.20
CA ALA A 121 -27.60 4.78 -8.95
C ALA A 121 -27.40 3.42 -8.27
N ARG A 122 -26.55 2.57 -8.82
CA ARG A 122 -26.21 1.27 -8.23
C ARG A 122 -25.65 1.38 -6.82
N LEU A 123 -24.82 2.38 -6.56
CA LEU A 123 -24.27 2.63 -5.22
C LEU A 123 -25.36 2.99 -4.21
N ARG A 124 -26.39 3.76 -4.60
CA ARG A 124 -27.51 4.13 -3.73
C ARG A 124 -28.46 2.96 -3.43
N GLU A 125 -28.56 2.02 -4.36
CA GLU A 125 -29.44 0.84 -4.24
C GLU A 125 -28.76 -0.33 -3.50
N MET A 126 -27.44 -0.29 -3.37
CA MET A 126 -26.68 -1.36 -2.75
C MET A 126 -26.84 -1.35 -1.24
N ASP A 127 -26.99 -2.54 -0.67
CA ASP A 127 -26.98 -2.74 0.78
C ASP A 127 -25.63 -2.31 1.38
N GLU A 128 -25.69 -1.59 2.51
CA GLU A 128 -24.51 -0.97 3.13
C GLU A 128 -23.52 -2.01 3.66
N GLU A 129 -24.01 -3.08 4.28
CA GLU A 129 -23.15 -4.17 4.78
C GLU A 129 -22.43 -4.88 3.63
N LEU A 130 -23.16 -5.17 2.54
CA LEU A 130 -22.56 -5.78 1.36
C LEU A 130 -21.53 -4.86 0.70
N LEU A 131 -21.81 -3.56 0.64
CA LEU A 131 -20.86 -2.56 0.14
C LEU A 131 -19.60 -2.52 1.01
N PHE A 132 -19.76 -2.55 2.33
CA PHE A 132 -18.65 -2.58 3.28
C PHE A 132 -17.78 -3.83 3.08
N GLU A 133 -18.38 -5.02 3.06
CA GLU A 133 -17.65 -6.28 2.87
C GLU A 133 -16.85 -6.29 1.57
N GLN A 134 -17.48 -5.91 0.47
CA GLN A 134 -16.81 -5.85 -0.84
C GLN A 134 -15.67 -4.82 -0.86
N SER A 135 -15.88 -3.67 -0.25
CA SER A 135 -14.87 -2.61 -0.18
C SER A 135 -13.69 -3.03 0.69
N LEU A 136 -13.97 -3.70 1.82
CA LEU A 136 -12.93 -4.25 2.69
C LEU A 136 -12.06 -5.28 1.95
N CYS A 137 -12.65 -6.16 1.16
CA CYS A 137 -11.90 -7.10 0.32
C CYS A 137 -10.98 -6.39 -0.68
N ARG A 138 -11.43 -5.27 -1.28
CA ARG A 138 -10.62 -4.48 -2.22
C ARG A 138 -9.45 -3.81 -1.50
N VAL A 139 -9.72 -3.15 -0.38
CA VAL A 139 -8.69 -2.52 0.47
C VAL A 139 -7.67 -3.56 0.94
N GLN A 140 -8.12 -4.75 1.37
CA GLN A 140 -7.21 -5.81 1.79
C GLN A 140 -6.30 -6.27 0.64
N ARG A 141 -6.81 -6.34 -0.60
CA ARG A 141 -5.97 -6.63 -1.77
C ARG A 141 -4.93 -5.54 -2.01
N MET A 142 -5.30 -4.26 -1.89
CA MET A 142 -4.37 -3.13 -2.02
C MET A 142 -3.25 -3.24 -0.98
N ILE A 143 -3.59 -3.46 0.29
CA ILE A 143 -2.63 -3.67 1.38
C ILE A 143 -1.69 -4.84 1.07
N ASN A 144 -2.21 -5.96 0.59
CA ASN A 144 -1.42 -7.14 0.24
C ASN A 144 -0.46 -6.90 -0.94
N HIS A 145 -0.71 -5.86 -1.75
CA HIS A 145 0.19 -5.42 -2.84
C HIS A 145 1.08 -4.24 -2.44
N GLY A 146 1.06 -3.85 -1.17
CA GLY A 146 1.98 -2.87 -0.61
C GLY A 146 1.45 -1.43 -0.55
N THR A 147 0.15 -1.22 -0.78
CA THR A 147 -0.48 0.13 -0.67
C THR A 147 -1.01 0.37 0.73
#